data_00928e3279f2dd93c2dc423222784490
#
_entry.id   00928e3279f2dd93c2dc423222784490
#
_cell.length_a   1.000
_cell.length_b   1.000
_cell.length_c   1.000
_cell.angle_alpha   90.00
_cell.angle_beta   90.00
_cell.angle_gamma   90.00
#
_symmetry.space_group_name_H-M   'P 1'
#
loop_
_entity.id
_entity.type
_entity.pdbx_description
1 polymer ?
#
loop_
_entity_poly.entity_id
_entity_poly.type
_entity_poly.pdbx_seq_one_letter_code
_entity_poly.pdbx_strand_id
1 'polypeptide(L)'
;MNQTSFNRTIWLLNTIYQAGPDGLSFENIGQQWLKSDLSKGQSYPLRSFHNHRKEISDTFHISIRCRKNNNHYYIKPNGNADQLMVKILGELSLHHAVQTTPQSLFSFSSTTGGEGHLSAVTSAIRNQKKLKVVLENGNEKKVYEEFKPLGIKEYRSCWYLLGQTEDADYEYLNLAFTQEITPLEESQFDAKDEPIQELLVENYGGTLENIPTEEITFKTSADTARQLSRFPLHPSQRVLEEKPTHTIFYLNLKPTTDFIRDLMTFGNTIEIITPEVIKEKLINEARKIIKKNQ
;
A
#
# COMPACT_ATOMS: atom_id res chain seq x y z
N MET A 1 2.66 -15.49 -23.00
CA MET A 1 3.60 -16.15 -22.03
C MET A 1 2.97 -17.44 -21.57
N ASN A 2 3.67 -18.59 -21.61
CA ASN A 2 3.13 -19.82 -21.03
C ASN A 2 3.35 -19.80 -19.50
N GLN A 3 2.55 -20.54 -18.75
CA GLN A 3 2.57 -20.53 -17.27
C GLN A 3 3.96 -20.84 -16.69
N THR A 4 4.73 -21.71 -17.33
CA THR A 4 6.09 -22.05 -16.90
C THR A 4 7.07 -20.88 -17.06
N SER A 5 6.97 -20.09 -18.13
CA SER A 5 7.80 -18.88 -18.32
C SER A 5 7.44 -17.81 -17.29
N PHE A 6 6.15 -17.60 -17.06
CA PHE A 6 5.65 -16.65 -16.05
C PHE A 6 6.22 -16.95 -14.66
N ASN A 7 6.08 -18.19 -14.17
CA ASN A 7 6.59 -18.58 -12.86
C ASN A 7 8.11 -18.36 -12.73
N ARG A 8 8.88 -18.62 -13.79
CA ARG A 8 10.33 -18.39 -13.81
C ARG A 8 10.68 -16.90 -13.77
N THR A 9 9.92 -16.08 -14.49
CA THR A 9 10.08 -14.63 -14.52
C THR A 9 9.78 -14.00 -13.15
N ILE A 10 8.69 -14.42 -12.50
CA ILE A 10 8.35 -14.00 -11.13
C ILE A 10 9.39 -14.48 -10.13
N TRP A 11 9.85 -15.73 -10.23
CA TRP A 11 10.91 -16.26 -9.37
C TRP A 11 12.18 -15.39 -9.46
N LEU A 12 12.64 -15.07 -10.68
CA LEU A 12 13.83 -14.24 -10.88
C LEU A 12 13.65 -12.85 -10.28
N LEU A 13 12.51 -12.22 -10.54
CA LEU A 13 12.19 -10.90 -10.04
C LEU A 13 12.21 -10.87 -8.51
N ASN A 14 11.54 -11.83 -7.87
CA ASN A 14 11.51 -11.96 -6.40
C ASN A 14 12.91 -12.23 -5.83
N THR A 15 13.67 -13.12 -6.44
CA THR A 15 15.05 -13.47 -6.01
C THR A 15 15.97 -12.26 -5.98
N ILE A 16 15.97 -11.43 -7.03
CA ILE A 16 16.79 -10.22 -7.09
C ILE A 16 16.25 -9.14 -6.16
N TYR A 17 14.93 -9.04 -6.02
CA TYR A 17 14.31 -8.10 -5.11
C TYR A 17 14.68 -8.38 -3.64
N GLN A 18 14.59 -9.62 -3.19
CA GLN A 18 14.93 -10.05 -1.83
C GLN A 18 16.43 -9.84 -1.49
N ALA A 19 17.28 -9.81 -2.49
CA ALA A 19 18.70 -9.49 -2.30
C ALA A 19 18.95 -8.01 -1.97
N GLY A 20 17.94 -7.16 -2.09
CA GLY A 20 18.02 -5.74 -1.74
C GLY A 20 19.00 -4.95 -2.62
N PRO A 21 19.52 -3.84 -2.07
CA PRO A 21 20.41 -2.95 -2.82
C PRO A 21 21.74 -3.61 -3.18
N ASP A 22 22.23 -4.60 -2.45
CA ASP A 22 23.51 -5.26 -2.74
C ASP A 22 23.44 -6.15 -3.97
N GLY A 23 22.26 -6.68 -4.27
CA GLY A 23 22.02 -7.54 -5.43
C GLY A 23 22.74 -8.90 -5.35
N LEU A 24 22.66 -9.64 -6.44
CA LEU A 24 23.25 -11.00 -6.57
C LEU A 24 24.10 -11.12 -7.83
N SER A 25 25.19 -11.89 -7.74
CA SER A 25 25.90 -12.37 -8.93
C SER A 25 25.04 -13.38 -9.70
N PHE A 26 25.31 -13.57 -10.99
CA PHE A 26 24.63 -14.61 -11.78
C PHE A 26 24.85 -16.02 -11.21
N GLU A 27 26.03 -16.26 -10.66
CA GLU A 27 26.37 -17.54 -10.00
C GLU A 27 25.45 -17.78 -8.78
N ASN A 28 25.30 -16.78 -7.91
CA ASN A 28 24.43 -16.87 -6.73
C ASN A 28 22.94 -17.03 -7.12
N ILE A 29 22.50 -16.36 -8.19
CA ILE A 29 21.17 -16.58 -8.77
C ILE A 29 21.03 -18.05 -9.23
N GLY A 30 22.03 -18.59 -9.90
CA GLY A 30 22.06 -19.99 -10.35
C GLY A 30 22.01 -20.98 -9.18
N GLN A 31 22.71 -20.70 -8.07
CA GLN A 31 22.66 -21.51 -6.85
C GLN A 31 21.27 -21.51 -6.20
N GLN A 32 20.62 -20.33 -6.13
CA GLN A 32 19.25 -20.20 -5.62
C GLN A 32 18.25 -20.89 -6.55
N TRP A 33 18.46 -20.81 -7.87
CA TRP A 33 17.65 -21.51 -8.85
C TRP A 33 17.64 -23.01 -8.61
N LEU A 34 18.81 -23.63 -8.43
CA LEU A 34 18.92 -25.07 -8.18
C LEU A 34 18.19 -25.55 -6.91
N LYS A 35 18.01 -24.66 -5.93
CA LYS A 35 17.26 -24.92 -4.70
C LYS A 35 15.74 -24.78 -4.87
N SER A 36 15.29 -24.19 -5.98
CA SER A 36 13.87 -24.01 -6.26
C SER A 36 13.27 -25.22 -6.96
N ASP A 37 12.01 -25.52 -6.67
CA ASP A 37 11.26 -26.60 -7.33
C ASP A 37 11.11 -26.37 -8.84
N LEU A 38 11.21 -25.09 -9.28
CA LEU A 38 11.12 -24.71 -10.69
C LEU A 38 12.31 -25.21 -11.51
N SER A 39 13.46 -25.48 -10.88
CA SER A 39 14.69 -25.92 -11.54
C SER A 39 14.59 -27.35 -12.04
N LYS A 40 13.85 -28.19 -11.32
CA LYS A 40 13.83 -29.66 -11.53
C LYS A 40 15.24 -30.26 -11.62
N GLY A 41 16.19 -29.66 -10.84
CA GLY A 41 17.60 -30.07 -10.81
C GLY A 41 18.44 -29.57 -12.00
N GLN A 42 17.89 -28.75 -12.90
CA GLN A 42 18.61 -28.20 -14.04
C GLN A 42 19.22 -26.82 -13.73
N SER A 43 20.39 -26.54 -14.26
CA SER A 43 21.04 -25.21 -14.13
C SER A 43 20.23 -24.12 -14.82
N TYR A 44 20.40 -22.87 -14.35
CA TYR A 44 19.76 -21.69 -14.93
C TYR A 44 20.60 -21.17 -16.12
N PRO A 45 20.12 -21.31 -17.38
CA PRO A 45 20.91 -20.87 -18.52
C PRO A 45 21.02 -19.34 -18.58
N LEU A 46 22.20 -18.80 -18.91
CA LEU A 46 22.42 -17.36 -19.05
C LEU A 46 21.48 -16.71 -20.07
N ARG A 47 21.19 -17.42 -21.18
CA ARG A 47 20.21 -16.95 -22.18
C ARG A 47 18.82 -16.80 -21.58
N SER A 48 18.36 -17.77 -20.76
CA SER A 48 17.08 -17.68 -20.08
C SER A 48 17.03 -16.52 -19.09
N PHE A 49 18.13 -16.29 -18.35
CA PHE A 49 18.26 -15.14 -17.47
C PHE A 49 18.06 -13.81 -18.22
N HIS A 50 18.73 -13.62 -19.35
CA HIS A 50 18.58 -12.39 -20.14
C HIS A 50 17.17 -12.24 -20.73
N ASN A 51 16.53 -13.35 -21.16
CA ASN A 51 15.17 -13.32 -21.67
C ASN A 51 14.18 -12.93 -20.56
N HIS A 52 14.25 -13.56 -19.38
CA HIS A 52 13.38 -13.23 -18.25
C HIS A 52 13.62 -11.81 -17.74
N ARG A 53 14.88 -11.35 -17.73
CA ARG A 53 15.21 -9.96 -17.38
C ARG A 53 14.56 -8.95 -18.34
N LYS A 54 14.56 -9.24 -19.65
CA LYS A 54 13.89 -8.43 -20.66
C LYS A 54 12.37 -8.47 -20.45
N GLU A 55 11.80 -9.66 -20.26
CA GLU A 55 10.38 -9.86 -20.00
C GLU A 55 9.90 -9.10 -18.74
N ILE A 56 10.72 -9.06 -17.66
CA ILE A 56 10.47 -8.27 -16.46
C ILE A 56 10.39 -6.77 -16.82
N SER A 57 11.34 -6.28 -17.60
CA SER A 57 11.36 -4.88 -18.01
C SER A 57 10.15 -4.51 -18.88
N ASP A 58 9.81 -5.36 -19.83
CA ASP A 58 8.75 -5.09 -20.81
C ASP A 58 7.34 -5.21 -20.19
N THR A 59 7.17 -6.16 -19.24
CA THR A 59 5.84 -6.47 -18.65
C THR A 59 5.56 -5.66 -17.40
N PHE A 60 6.57 -5.52 -16.51
CA PHE A 60 6.39 -4.90 -15.20
C PHE A 60 7.03 -3.52 -15.11
N HIS A 61 7.70 -3.05 -16.17
CA HIS A 61 8.45 -1.79 -16.21
C HIS A 61 9.54 -1.68 -15.13
N ILE A 62 10.02 -2.84 -14.63
CA ILE A 62 11.08 -2.94 -13.62
C ILE A 62 12.41 -3.18 -14.29
N SER A 63 13.39 -2.32 -14.01
CA SER A 63 14.73 -2.42 -14.56
C SER A 63 15.68 -3.15 -13.60
N ILE A 64 16.07 -4.38 -13.95
CA ILE A 64 17.16 -5.09 -13.29
C ILE A 64 18.48 -4.58 -13.84
N ARG A 65 19.25 -3.87 -13.02
CA ARG A 65 20.55 -3.28 -13.37
C ARG A 65 21.70 -4.18 -12.95
N CYS A 66 22.84 -4.04 -13.61
CA CYS A 66 24.07 -4.72 -13.26
C CYS A 66 25.12 -3.69 -12.81
N ARG A 67 25.76 -3.90 -11.65
CA ARG A 67 26.91 -3.11 -11.21
C ARG A 67 28.17 -3.62 -11.87
N LYS A 68 28.91 -2.72 -12.53
CA LYS A 68 30.13 -3.05 -13.27
C LYS A 68 31.31 -3.48 -12.39
N ASN A 69 31.33 -3.08 -11.12
CA ASN A 69 32.43 -3.36 -10.19
C ASN A 69 32.40 -4.79 -9.62
N ASN A 70 31.25 -5.40 -9.48
CA ASN A 70 31.09 -6.74 -8.88
C ASN A 70 30.18 -7.67 -9.66
N ASN A 71 29.65 -7.24 -10.80
CA ASN A 71 28.69 -7.98 -11.64
C ASN A 71 27.42 -8.44 -10.90
N HIS A 72 26.99 -7.68 -9.88
CA HIS A 72 25.76 -7.95 -9.18
C HIS A 72 24.55 -7.32 -9.88
N TYR A 73 23.51 -8.10 -10.00
CA TYR A 73 22.21 -7.68 -10.51
C TYR A 73 21.33 -7.23 -9.36
N TYR A 74 20.73 -6.06 -9.49
CA TYR A 74 19.89 -5.43 -8.45
C TYR A 74 18.74 -4.65 -9.08
N ILE A 75 17.70 -4.42 -8.29
CA ILE A 75 16.59 -3.54 -8.64
C ILE A 75 16.81 -2.22 -7.90
N LYS A 76 16.77 -1.10 -8.64
CA LYS A 76 16.81 0.23 -8.02
C LYS A 76 15.38 0.66 -7.71
N PRO A 77 15.03 0.88 -6.44
CA PRO A 77 13.71 1.36 -6.07
C PRO A 77 13.35 2.69 -6.75
N ASN A 78 12.12 2.80 -7.22
CA ASN A 78 11.56 4.00 -7.88
C ASN A 78 10.34 4.57 -7.11
N GLY A 79 10.42 4.59 -5.76
CA GLY A 79 9.35 5.16 -4.93
C GLY A 79 8.15 4.22 -4.70
N ASN A 80 6.96 4.78 -4.58
CA ASN A 80 5.73 4.05 -4.19
C ASN A 80 5.35 2.90 -5.14
N ALA A 81 5.68 3.01 -6.43
CA ALA A 81 5.42 1.94 -7.40
C ALA A 81 6.14 0.63 -7.04
N ASP A 82 7.32 0.72 -6.44
CA ASP A 82 8.09 -0.46 -6.05
C ASP A 82 7.53 -1.13 -4.81
N GLN A 83 6.98 -0.39 -3.87
CA GLN A 83 6.30 -0.95 -2.68
C GLN A 83 5.07 -1.77 -3.10
N LEU A 84 4.27 -1.24 -4.02
CA LEU A 84 3.14 -1.98 -4.59
C LEU A 84 3.60 -3.25 -5.31
N MET A 85 4.69 -3.17 -6.07
CA MET A 85 5.25 -4.34 -6.78
C MET A 85 5.71 -5.43 -5.82
N VAL A 86 6.35 -5.04 -4.70
CA VAL A 86 6.74 -6.00 -3.64
C VAL A 86 5.55 -6.75 -3.10
N LYS A 87 4.46 -6.02 -2.80
CA LYS A 87 3.22 -6.61 -2.31
C LYS A 87 2.67 -7.63 -3.32
N ILE A 88 2.57 -7.23 -4.59
CA ILE A 88 2.11 -8.10 -5.68
C ILE A 88 2.99 -9.36 -5.81
N LEU A 89 4.31 -9.21 -5.76
CA LEU A 89 5.24 -10.35 -5.84
C LEU A 89 5.12 -11.30 -4.65
N GLY A 90 4.92 -10.76 -3.46
CA GLY A 90 4.66 -11.56 -2.25
C GLY A 90 3.37 -12.37 -2.41
N GLU A 91 2.30 -11.75 -2.87
CA GLU A 91 1.00 -12.40 -3.10
C GLU A 91 1.06 -13.46 -4.21
N LEU A 92 1.75 -13.20 -5.31
CA LEU A 92 1.96 -14.19 -6.38
C LEU A 92 2.79 -15.38 -5.92
N SER A 93 3.83 -15.15 -5.12
CA SER A 93 4.65 -16.22 -4.52
C SER A 93 3.84 -17.05 -3.54
N LEU A 94 3.00 -16.41 -2.73
CA LEU A 94 2.09 -17.07 -1.81
C LEU A 94 1.03 -17.88 -2.56
N HIS A 95 0.43 -17.31 -3.62
CA HIS A 95 -0.52 -18.03 -4.47
C HIS A 95 0.08 -19.33 -5.02
N HIS A 96 1.33 -19.30 -5.49
CA HIS A 96 2.01 -20.51 -5.95
C HIS A 96 2.19 -21.53 -4.80
N ALA A 97 2.61 -21.07 -3.62
CA ALA A 97 2.78 -21.94 -2.45
C ALA A 97 1.46 -22.61 -2.03
N VAL A 98 0.35 -21.87 -2.04
CA VAL A 98 -1.00 -22.39 -1.71
C VAL A 98 -1.46 -23.45 -2.71
N GLN A 99 -1.09 -23.34 -4.00
CA GLN A 99 -1.43 -24.33 -5.03
C GLN A 99 -0.66 -25.66 -4.87
N THR A 100 0.53 -25.61 -4.27
CA THR A 100 1.45 -26.76 -4.14
C THR A 100 1.49 -27.34 -2.72
N THR A 101 0.78 -26.77 -1.76
CA THR A 101 0.79 -27.12 -0.35
C THR A 101 -0.65 -27.29 0.17
N PRO A 102 -0.91 -28.19 1.15
CA PRO A 102 -2.25 -28.35 1.71
C PRO A 102 -2.82 -27.02 2.23
N GLN A 103 -4.01 -26.65 1.77
CA GLN A 103 -4.66 -25.37 2.13
C GLN A 103 -4.91 -25.20 3.64
N SER A 104 -5.02 -26.30 4.39
CA SER A 104 -5.17 -26.30 5.85
C SER A 104 -3.97 -25.71 6.61
N LEU A 105 -2.83 -25.55 5.94
CA LEU A 105 -1.63 -24.93 6.52
C LEU A 105 -1.61 -23.41 6.40
N PHE A 106 -2.58 -22.80 5.73
CA PHE A 106 -2.68 -21.36 5.53
C PHE A 106 -3.91 -20.80 6.23
N SER A 107 -3.75 -19.65 6.88
CA SER A 107 -4.85 -18.87 7.42
C SER A 107 -4.74 -17.44 6.89
N PHE A 108 -5.78 -16.96 6.22
CA PHE A 108 -5.84 -15.60 5.69
C PHE A 108 -6.81 -14.77 6.53
N SER A 109 -6.38 -13.60 6.96
CA SER A 109 -7.12 -12.76 7.92
C SER A 109 -8.17 -11.88 7.30
N SER A 110 -8.39 -11.78 6.08
CA SER A 110 -9.49 -11.10 5.38
C SER A 110 -9.20 -10.96 3.89
N THR A 111 -10.24 -10.83 3.11
CA THR A 111 -10.16 -10.39 1.73
C THR A 111 -9.88 -8.88 1.71
N THR A 112 -9.00 -8.46 0.83
CA THR A 112 -8.88 -7.07 0.41
C THR A 112 -10.17 -6.65 -0.31
N GLY A 113 -10.47 -5.37 -0.38
CA GLY A 113 -11.73 -4.90 -0.97
C GLY A 113 -11.55 -3.76 -1.97
N GLY A 114 -12.25 -3.89 -3.12
CA GLY A 114 -12.31 -2.85 -4.13
C GLY A 114 -11.34 -2.99 -5.31
N GLU A 115 -10.51 -4.04 -5.34
CA GLU A 115 -9.51 -4.25 -6.41
C GLU A 115 -10.15 -4.38 -7.79
N GLY A 116 -11.32 -4.99 -7.87
CA GLY A 116 -12.06 -5.18 -9.13
C GLY A 116 -12.38 -3.87 -9.85
N HIS A 117 -12.44 -2.76 -9.11
CA HIS A 117 -12.77 -1.44 -9.65
C HIS A 117 -11.55 -0.60 -10.04
N LEU A 118 -10.34 -1.00 -9.63
CA LEU A 118 -9.13 -0.20 -9.81
C LEU A 118 -8.82 0.11 -11.28
N SER A 119 -9.06 -0.83 -12.19
CA SER A 119 -8.82 -0.63 -13.62
C SER A 119 -9.73 0.47 -14.21
N ALA A 120 -11.02 0.42 -13.90
CA ALA A 120 -11.98 1.43 -14.35
C ALA A 120 -11.67 2.81 -13.75
N VAL A 121 -11.40 2.85 -12.46
CA VAL A 121 -11.08 4.09 -11.74
C VAL A 121 -9.80 4.73 -12.26
N THR A 122 -8.71 3.97 -12.38
CA THR A 122 -7.42 4.49 -12.88
C THR A 122 -7.52 4.98 -14.32
N SER A 123 -8.31 4.28 -15.15
CA SER A 123 -8.58 4.74 -16.51
C SER A 123 -9.35 6.06 -16.52
N ALA A 124 -10.37 6.21 -15.67
CA ALA A 124 -11.15 7.44 -15.57
C ALA A 124 -10.31 8.64 -15.07
N ILE A 125 -9.49 8.45 -14.05
CA ILE A 125 -8.56 9.47 -13.56
C ILE A 125 -7.61 9.92 -14.67
N ARG A 126 -6.95 8.96 -15.34
CA ARG A 126 -5.99 9.24 -16.42
C ARG A 126 -6.62 9.99 -17.60
N ASN A 127 -7.86 9.65 -17.96
CA ASN A 127 -8.58 10.25 -19.08
C ASN A 127 -9.46 11.43 -18.66
N GLN A 128 -9.41 11.83 -17.38
CA GLN A 128 -10.20 12.94 -16.82
C GLN A 128 -11.70 12.80 -17.09
N LYS A 129 -12.23 11.58 -16.98
CA LYS A 129 -13.66 11.28 -17.17
C LYS A 129 -14.36 11.15 -15.85
N LYS A 130 -15.55 11.75 -15.73
CA LYS A 130 -16.42 11.54 -14.57
C LYS A 130 -16.94 10.10 -14.52
N LEU A 131 -17.38 9.69 -13.35
CA LEU A 131 -17.90 8.37 -13.08
C LEU A 131 -19.33 8.46 -12.52
N LYS A 132 -20.20 7.56 -12.95
CA LYS A 132 -21.34 7.16 -12.16
C LYS A 132 -20.89 6.08 -11.19
N VAL A 133 -21.15 6.26 -9.88
CA VAL A 133 -20.76 5.32 -8.84
C VAL A 133 -21.96 4.94 -7.99
N VAL A 134 -22.15 3.65 -7.80
CA VAL A 134 -23.20 3.09 -6.95
C VAL A 134 -22.55 2.42 -5.75
N LEU A 135 -22.76 2.99 -4.57
CA LEU A 135 -22.34 2.40 -3.29
C LEU A 135 -23.52 1.69 -2.62
N GLU A 136 -23.23 0.57 -2.00
CA GLU A 136 -24.16 -0.13 -1.13
C GLU A 136 -23.47 -0.56 0.16
N ASN A 137 -23.94 -0.02 1.27
CA ASN A 137 -23.45 -0.35 2.60
C ASN A 137 -24.62 -0.82 3.48
N GLY A 138 -24.79 -2.12 3.56
CA GLY A 138 -25.94 -2.71 4.24
C GLY A 138 -27.26 -2.39 3.52
N ASN A 139 -28.14 -1.64 4.18
CA ASN A 139 -29.43 -1.24 3.61
C ASN A 139 -29.41 0.15 2.94
N GLU A 140 -28.28 0.83 2.96
CA GLU A 140 -28.12 2.16 2.38
C GLU A 140 -27.50 2.06 0.99
N LYS A 141 -28.21 2.60 0.01
CA LYS A 141 -27.70 2.75 -1.36
C LYS A 141 -27.52 4.23 -1.68
N LYS A 142 -26.30 4.63 -2.03
CA LYS A 142 -25.97 5.98 -2.46
C LYS A 142 -25.52 5.96 -3.90
N VAL A 143 -26.06 6.84 -4.72
CA VAL A 143 -25.71 6.96 -6.14
C VAL A 143 -25.09 8.33 -6.37
N TYR A 144 -23.91 8.34 -7.00
CA TYR A 144 -23.25 9.53 -7.51
C TYR A 144 -23.37 9.50 -9.01
N GLU A 145 -24.14 10.42 -9.58
CA GLU A 145 -24.39 10.44 -11.04
C GLU A 145 -23.18 11.02 -11.80
N GLU A 146 -22.47 11.99 -11.22
CA GLU A 146 -21.33 12.65 -11.83
C GLU A 146 -20.17 12.86 -10.83
N PHE A 147 -19.51 11.79 -10.42
CA PHE A 147 -18.37 11.87 -9.52
C PHE A 147 -17.07 12.15 -10.30
N LYS A 148 -16.29 13.17 -9.91
CA LYS A 148 -14.98 13.49 -10.49
C LYS A 148 -13.88 12.71 -9.76
N PRO A 149 -13.32 11.64 -10.36
CA PRO A 149 -12.28 10.83 -9.71
C PRO A 149 -10.93 11.57 -9.73
N LEU A 150 -10.33 11.80 -8.59
CA LEU A 150 -9.08 12.57 -8.45
C LEU A 150 -7.87 11.71 -8.06
N GLY A 151 -8.08 10.66 -7.26
CA GLY A 151 -6.98 9.84 -6.79
C GLY A 151 -7.43 8.56 -6.09
N ILE A 152 -6.47 7.69 -5.79
CA ILE A 152 -6.71 6.40 -5.12
C ILE A 152 -5.80 6.29 -3.92
N LYS A 153 -6.34 5.78 -2.82
CA LYS A 153 -5.62 5.53 -1.58
C LYS A 153 -5.88 4.11 -1.07
N GLU A 154 -4.85 3.44 -0.61
CA GLU A 154 -4.99 2.22 0.16
C GLU A 154 -4.93 2.54 1.66
N TYR A 155 -5.89 2.03 2.42
CA TYR A 155 -5.88 2.09 3.87
C TYR A 155 -6.55 0.85 4.46
N ARG A 156 -5.86 0.16 5.38
CA ARG A 156 -6.32 -1.08 6.03
C ARG A 156 -6.83 -2.14 5.04
N SER A 157 -6.05 -2.39 3.99
CA SER A 157 -6.38 -3.36 2.93
C SER A 157 -7.67 -3.07 2.16
N CYS A 158 -8.21 -1.84 2.23
CA CYS A 158 -9.30 -1.36 1.41
C CYS A 158 -8.83 -0.24 0.50
N TRP A 159 -9.38 -0.19 -0.70
CA TRP A 159 -9.13 0.88 -1.66
C TRP A 159 -10.19 1.95 -1.55
N TYR A 160 -9.77 3.19 -1.53
CA TYR A 160 -10.60 4.38 -1.47
C TYR A 160 -10.38 5.23 -2.70
N LEU A 161 -11.47 5.63 -3.33
CA LEU A 161 -11.49 6.60 -4.43
C LEU A 161 -11.71 7.99 -3.84
N LEU A 162 -10.70 8.85 -3.96
CA LEU A 162 -10.86 10.29 -3.72
C LEU A 162 -11.49 10.93 -4.94
N GLY A 163 -12.45 11.79 -4.72
CA GLY A 163 -13.01 12.59 -5.78
C GLY A 163 -13.92 13.70 -5.27
N GLN A 164 -14.56 14.37 -6.20
CA GLN A 164 -15.46 15.49 -5.93
C GLN A 164 -16.86 15.14 -6.39
N THR A 165 -17.83 15.40 -5.53
CA THR A 165 -19.26 15.22 -5.81
C THR A 165 -19.79 16.33 -6.74
N GLU A 166 -21.05 16.21 -7.16
CA GLU A 166 -21.75 17.23 -7.94
C GLU A 166 -21.83 18.58 -7.20
N ASP A 167 -21.94 18.53 -5.87
CA ASP A 167 -21.98 19.71 -4.99
C ASP A 167 -20.61 20.32 -4.72
N ALA A 168 -19.57 19.83 -5.42
CA ALA A 168 -18.16 20.23 -5.28
C ALA A 168 -17.52 19.86 -3.92
N ASP A 169 -18.11 18.96 -3.15
CA ASP A 169 -17.52 18.41 -1.93
C ASP A 169 -16.55 17.28 -2.25
N TYR A 170 -15.42 17.24 -1.53
CA TYR A 170 -14.50 16.12 -1.62
C TYR A 170 -14.96 14.96 -0.75
N GLU A 171 -14.95 13.75 -1.30
CA GLU A 171 -15.28 12.53 -0.56
C GLU A 171 -14.29 11.40 -0.87
N TYR A 172 -14.14 10.49 0.10
CA TYR A 172 -13.55 9.17 -0.11
C TYR A 172 -14.65 8.14 -0.25
N LEU A 173 -14.69 7.46 -1.40
CA LEU A 173 -15.58 6.34 -1.63
C LEU A 173 -14.83 5.04 -1.39
N ASN A 174 -15.28 4.22 -0.43
CA ASN A 174 -14.69 2.91 -0.19
C ASN A 174 -15.10 1.94 -1.31
N LEU A 175 -14.13 1.51 -2.12
CA LEU A 175 -14.37 0.66 -3.27
C LEU A 175 -14.85 -0.76 -2.89
N ALA A 176 -14.63 -1.20 -1.64
CA ALA A 176 -15.16 -2.47 -1.16
C ALA A 176 -16.69 -2.49 -1.04
N PHE A 177 -17.31 -1.32 -0.90
CA PHE A 177 -18.76 -1.15 -0.87
C PHE A 177 -19.36 -0.67 -2.19
N THR A 178 -18.54 -0.65 -3.25
CA THR A 178 -19.00 -0.22 -4.57
C THR A 178 -19.57 -1.40 -5.35
N GLN A 179 -20.81 -1.27 -5.79
CA GLN A 179 -21.45 -2.25 -6.66
C GLN A 179 -21.15 -2.01 -8.13
N GLU A 180 -21.18 -0.74 -8.56
CA GLU A 180 -21.04 -0.37 -9.94
C GLU A 180 -20.21 0.90 -10.10
N ILE A 181 -19.31 0.90 -11.08
CA ILE A 181 -18.57 2.07 -11.55
C ILE A 181 -18.69 2.12 -13.06
N THR A 182 -19.29 3.18 -13.57
CA THR A 182 -19.49 3.37 -15.01
C THR A 182 -18.86 4.71 -15.44
N PRO A 183 -17.85 4.70 -16.34
CA PRO A 183 -17.31 5.92 -16.90
C PRO A 183 -18.36 6.63 -17.79
N LEU A 184 -18.45 7.96 -17.64
CA LEU A 184 -19.33 8.79 -18.45
C LEU A 184 -18.57 9.26 -19.68
N GLU A 185 -18.92 8.72 -20.86
CA GLU A 185 -18.15 8.88 -22.10
C GLU A 185 -18.02 10.33 -22.59
N GLU A 186 -19.07 11.13 -22.45
CA GLU A 186 -19.13 12.51 -22.91
C GLU A 186 -18.72 13.55 -21.86
N SER A 187 -18.31 13.10 -20.65
CA SER A 187 -17.93 14.00 -19.55
C SER A 187 -16.43 14.12 -19.42
N GLN A 188 -15.93 15.35 -19.38
CA GLN A 188 -14.54 15.67 -19.05
C GLN A 188 -14.50 16.68 -17.91
N PHE A 189 -13.41 16.64 -17.13
CA PHE A 189 -13.14 17.62 -16.10
C PHE A 189 -11.64 17.96 -16.10
N ASP A 190 -11.27 19.11 -15.51
CA ASP A 190 -9.87 19.46 -15.26
C ASP A 190 -9.57 19.27 -13.79
N ALA A 191 -8.46 18.58 -13.49
CA ALA A 191 -7.99 18.31 -12.13
C ALA A 191 -6.73 19.13 -11.78
N LYS A 192 -6.33 20.08 -12.63
CA LYS A 192 -5.04 20.77 -12.51
C LYS A 192 -4.88 21.55 -11.20
N ASP A 193 -5.96 22.19 -10.73
CA ASP A 193 -5.95 23.04 -9.55
C ASP A 193 -6.48 22.35 -8.29
N GLU A 194 -6.74 21.04 -8.37
CA GLU A 194 -7.26 20.26 -7.25
C GLU A 194 -6.16 19.95 -6.23
N PRO A 195 -6.41 20.07 -4.90
CA PRO A 195 -5.43 19.85 -3.85
C PRO A 195 -5.20 18.36 -3.57
N ILE A 196 -4.96 17.57 -4.62
CA ILE A 196 -4.90 16.09 -4.57
C ILE A 196 -3.86 15.60 -3.58
N GLN A 197 -2.66 16.23 -3.57
CA GLN A 197 -1.57 15.84 -2.68
C GLN A 197 -1.95 16.01 -1.19
N GLU A 198 -2.56 17.13 -0.86
CA GLU A 198 -3.05 17.43 0.49
C GLU A 198 -4.11 16.40 0.91
N LEU A 199 -5.10 16.18 0.05
CA LEU A 199 -6.19 15.26 0.34
C LEU A 199 -5.72 13.79 0.45
N LEU A 200 -4.81 13.33 -0.39
CA LEU A 200 -4.34 11.94 -0.37
C LEU A 200 -3.29 11.65 0.70
N VAL A 201 -2.34 12.58 0.89
CA VAL A 201 -1.16 12.32 1.73
C VAL A 201 -1.35 12.87 3.13
N GLU A 202 -1.76 14.14 3.29
CA GLU A 202 -1.85 14.74 4.62
C GLU A 202 -3.04 14.22 5.43
N ASN A 203 -4.15 13.89 4.76
CA ASN A 203 -5.31 13.32 5.42
C ASN A 203 -5.05 11.86 5.81
N TYR A 204 -5.06 11.53 7.10
CA TYR A 204 -4.83 10.17 7.56
C TYR A 204 -6.07 9.29 7.36
N GLY A 205 -5.87 8.02 6.97
CA GLY A 205 -6.94 7.02 6.90
C GLY A 205 -7.85 7.12 5.67
N GLY A 206 -9.01 6.49 5.77
CA GLY A 206 -10.04 6.40 4.73
C GLY A 206 -11.23 7.34 4.95
N THR A 207 -11.17 8.18 5.99
CA THR A 207 -12.19 9.20 6.29
C THR A 207 -11.64 10.58 5.96
N LEU A 208 -12.36 11.37 5.19
CA LEU A 208 -12.00 12.75 4.90
C LEU A 208 -12.62 13.66 5.97
N GLU A 209 -11.77 14.41 6.67
CA GLU A 209 -12.19 15.36 7.71
C GLU A 209 -11.61 16.74 7.43
N ASN A 210 -12.45 17.77 7.54
CA ASN A 210 -12.03 19.17 7.41
C ASN A 210 -11.38 19.65 8.72
N ILE A 211 -10.16 19.19 8.97
CA ILE A 211 -9.36 19.53 10.15
C ILE A 211 -7.97 20.00 9.71
N PRO A 212 -7.29 20.84 10.51
CA PRO A 212 -5.96 21.30 10.18
C PRO A 212 -4.94 20.14 10.25
N THR A 213 -3.84 20.32 9.51
CA THR A 213 -2.62 19.53 9.66
C THR A 213 -1.94 19.88 10.98
N GLU A 214 -1.53 18.87 11.72
CA GLU A 214 -0.90 18.99 13.04
C GLU A 214 0.50 18.39 13.04
N GLU A 215 1.42 19.06 13.72
CA GLU A 215 2.73 18.52 14.06
C GLU A 215 2.61 17.69 15.35
N ILE A 216 2.76 16.37 15.23
CA ILE A 216 2.53 15.44 16.32
C ILE A 216 3.84 14.82 16.76
N THR A 217 4.14 14.94 18.05
CA THR A 217 5.28 14.27 18.66
C THR A 217 4.77 13.24 19.67
N PHE A 218 5.27 12.02 19.56
CA PHE A 218 4.87 10.93 20.45
C PHE A 218 6.06 10.05 20.80
N LYS A 219 6.00 9.46 21.97
CA LYS A 219 7.00 8.55 22.52
C LYS A 219 6.48 7.12 22.49
N THR A 220 7.35 6.17 22.21
CA THR A 220 7.00 4.74 22.18
C THR A 220 8.00 3.92 22.96
N SER A 221 7.59 2.72 23.41
CA SER A 221 8.51 1.69 23.88
C SER A 221 9.50 1.27 22.77
N ALA A 222 10.65 0.70 23.14
CA ALA A 222 11.65 0.22 22.18
C ALA A 222 11.09 -0.83 21.21
N ASP A 223 10.19 -1.70 21.66
CA ASP A 223 9.58 -2.73 20.81
C ASP A 223 8.65 -2.13 19.77
N THR A 224 7.77 -1.23 20.18
CA THR A 224 6.89 -0.49 19.26
C THR A 224 7.70 0.39 18.31
N ALA A 225 8.81 0.97 18.76
CA ALA A 225 9.69 1.76 17.92
C ALA A 225 10.27 0.93 16.76
N ARG A 226 10.73 -0.31 17.02
CA ARG A 226 11.21 -1.21 15.96
C ARG A 226 10.13 -1.51 14.92
N GLN A 227 8.90 -1.72 15.36
CA GLN A 227 7.75 -1.92 14.47
C GLN A 227 7.48 -0.68 13.62
N LEU A 228 7.39 0.50 14.25
CA LEU A 228 7.09 1.76 13.56
C LEU A 228 8.21 2.24 12.63
N SER A 229 9.46 1.89 12.92
CA SER A 229 10.58 2.17 12.02
C SER A 229 10.51 1.33 10.73
N ARG A 230 9.97 0.11 10.83
CA ARG A 230 9.78 -0.77 9.67
C ARG A 230 8.48 -0.52 8.92
N PHE A 231 7.43 -0.17 9.65
CA PHE A 231 6.09 0.11 9.14
C PHE A 231 5.61 1.46 9.68
N PRO A 232 6.04 2.57 9.05
CA PRO A 232 5.67 3.90 9.49
C PRO A 232 4.16 4.12 9.43
N LEU A 233 3.62 4.85 10.40
CA LEU A 233 2.21 5.25 10.41
C LEU A 233 1.88 6.19 9.23
N HIS A 234 2.84 7.02 8.84
CA HIS A 234 2.65 8.03 7.82
C HIS A 234 3.98 8.34 7.10
N PRO A 235 3.97 8.76 5.81
CA PRO A 235 5.19 9.13 5.09
C PRO A 235 6.00 10.27 5.75
N SER A 236 5.37 11.14 6.52
CA SER A 236 6.06 12.21 7.27
C SER A 236 6.77 11.73 8.54
N GLN A 237 6.64 10.46 8.91
CA GLN A 237 7.24 9.94 10.15
C GLN A 237 8.75 10.06 10.13
N ARG A 238 9.30 10.64 11.19
CA ARG A 238 10.74 10.71 11.42
C ARG A 238 11.08 10.51 12.88
N VAL A 239 12.26 9.98 13.15
CA VAL A 239 12.79 9.85 14.51
C VAL A 239 13.35 11.20 14.94
N LEU A 240 12.94 11.69 16.12
CA LEU A 240 13.54 12.86 16.78
C LEU A 240 14.60 12.46 17.81
N GLU A 241 14.34 11.41 18.54
CA GLU A 241 15.24 10.91 19.59
C GLU A 241 15.12 9.39 19.70
N GLU A 242 16.24 8.70 19.83
CA GLU A 242 16.29 7.26 20.07
C GLU A 242 17.12 6.94 21.31
N LYS A 243 16.52 6.22 22.25
CA LYS A 243 17.15 5.73 23.48
C LYS A 243 16.91 4.22 23.66
N PRO A 244 17.70 3.54 24.48
CA PRO A 244 17.51 2.10 24.71
C PRO A 244 16.11 1.72 25.25
N THR A 245 15.46 2.63 25.98
CA THR A 245 14.15 2.39 26.60
C THR A 245 12.97 2.91 25.81
N HIS A 246 13.19 3.87 24.92
CA HIS A 246 12.12 4.52 24.15
C HIS A 246 12.64 5.26 22.93
N THR A 247 11.74 5.55 21.99
CA THR A 247 12.00 6.42 20.84
C THR A 247 10.92 7.49 20.76
N ILE A 248 11.33 8.71 20.37
CA ILE A 248 10.41 9.82 20.11
C ILE A 248 10.32 10.01 18.59
N PHE A 249 9.08 9.96 18.07
CA PHE A 249 8.76 10.19 16.68
C PHE A 249 8.04 11.51 16.48
N TYR A 250 8.16 12.02 15.27
CA TYR A 250 7.42 13.16 14.74
C TYR A 250 6.58 12.74 13.56
N LEU A 251 5.39 13.31 13.44
CA LEU A 251 4.49 13.22 12.30
C LEU A 251 3.98 14.62 11.93
N ASN A 252 3.62 14.81 10.66
CA ASN A 252 2.91 15.99 10.16
C ASN A 252 1.76 15.50 9.27
N LEU A 253 0.52 15.58 9.76
CA LEU A 253 -0.66 15.04 9.10
C LEU A 253 -1.96 15.64 9.66
N LYS A 254 -3.06 15.44 8.96
CA LYS A 254 -4.42 15.71 9.48
C LYS A 254 -4.87 14.54 10.36
N PRO A 255 -4.96 14.73 11.69
CA PRO A 255 -5.22 13.64 12.63
C PRO A 255 -6.71 13.31 12.71
N THR A 256 -7.20 12.61 11.69
CA THR A 256 -8.59 12.15 11.59
C THR A 256 -8.98 11.18 12.71
N THR A 257 -10.26 10.84 12.76
CA THR A 257 -10.77 9.80 13.67
C THR A 257 -10.06 8.46 13.44
N ASP A 258 -9.69 8.15 12.19
CA ASP A 258 -8.94 6.93 11.87
C ASP A 258 -7.53 6.94 12.49
N PHE A 259 -6.86 8.10 12.53
CA PHE A 259 -5.57 8.23 13.21
C PHE A 259 -5.67 7.93 14.70
N ILE A 260 -6.67 8.48 15.37
CA ILE A 260 -6.89 8.22 16.80
C ILE A 260 -7.15 6.72 17.06
N ARG A 261 -7.95 6.07 16.20
CA ARG A 261 -8.21 4.62 16.29
C ARG A 261 -6.96 3.78 16.07
N ASP A 262 -6.11 4.18 15.13
CA ASP A 262 -4.85 3.48 14.90
C ASP A 262 -3.87 3.64 16.05
N LEU A 263 -3.78 4.83 16.67
CA LEU A 263 -2.99 5.03 17.88
C LEU A 263 -3.46 4.11 19.02
N MET A 264 -4.76 3.90 19.18
CA MET A 264 -5.30 3.02 20.21
C MET A 264 -4.89 1.55 20.04
N THR A 265 -4.55 1.11 18.84
CA THR A 265 -4.09 -0.27 18.60
C THR A 265 -2.76 -0.57 19.28
N PHE A 266 -1.97 0.44 19.59
CA PHE A 266 -0.70 0.29 20.31
C PHE A 266 -0.85 0.25 21.85
N GLY A 267 -2.06 0.45 22.36
CA GLY A 267 -2.37 0.40 23.79
C GLY A 267 -1.53 1.39 24.61
N ASN A 268 -0.92 0.89 25.69
CA ASN A 268 -0.10 1.70 26.60
C ASN A 268 1.36 1.88 26.17
N THR A 269 1.72 1.45 24.98
CA THR A 269 3.10 1.55 24.46
C THR A 269 3.37 2.87 23.75
N ILE A 270 2.34 3.69 23.52
CA ILE A 270 2.41 5.02 22.91
C ILE A 270 1.97 6.08 23.93
N GLU A 271 2.71 7.18 23.97
CA GLU A 271 2.43 8.39 24.75
C GLU A 271 2.50 9.61 23.82
N ILE A 272 1.39 10.34 23.67
CA ILE A 272 1.39 11.61 22.93
C ILE A 272 2.07 12.68 23.77
N ILE A 273 3.10 13.35 23.23
CA ILE A 273 3.78 14.47 23.86
C ILE A 273 3.11 15.77 23.46
N THR A 274 2.96 15.99 22.15
CA THR A 274 2.30 17.18 21.59
C THR A 274 1.54 16.78 20.31
N PRO A 275 0.48 17.52 19.93
CA PRO A 275 -0.19 18.58 20.70
C PRO A 275 -1.19 18.00 21.73
N GLU A 276 -1.54 18.77 22.74
CA GLU A 276 -2.44 18.34 23.83
C GLU A 276 -3.83 17.93 23.28
N VAL A 277 -4.31 18.59 22.22
CA VAL A 277 -5.61 18.25 21.60
C VAL A 277 -5.68 16.80 21.12
N ILE A 278 -4.59 16.23 20.63
CA ILE A 278 -4.53 14.81 20.19
C ILE A 278 -4.54 13.88 21.40
N LYS A 279 -3.82 14.25 22.45
CA LYS A 279 -3.81 13.51 23.71
C LYS A 279 -5.21 13.47 24.33
N GLU A 280 -5.90 14.60 24.37
CA GLU A 280 -7.28 14.68 24.85
C GLU A 280 -8.24 13.82 24.00
N LYS A 281 -8.16 13.87 22.67
CA LYS A 281 -8.95 13.01 21.78
C LYS A 281 -8.74 11.53 22.11
N LEU A 282 -7.48 11.10 22.24
CA LEU A 282 -7.13 9.71 22.58
C LEU A 282 -7.72 9.29 23.93
N ILE A 283 -7.55 10.12 24.96
CA ILE A 283 -8.10 9.87 26.30
C ILE A 283 -9.62 9.79 26.27
N ASN A 284 -10.27 10.67 25.52
CA ASN A 284 -11.74 10.68 25.41
C ASN A 284 -12.28 9.43 24.72
N GLU A 285 -11.64 8.95 23.67
CA GLU A 285 -12.02 7.69 23.03
C GLU A 285 -11.83 6.49 23.99
N ALA A 286 -10.73 6.45 24.73
CA ALA A 286 -10.50 5.41 25.73
C ALA A 286 -11.60 5.44 26.83
N ARG A 287 -12.00 6.63 27.32
CA ARG A 287 -13.10 6.78 28.30
C ARG A 287 -14.44 6.31 27.75
N LYS A 288 -14.75 6.59 26.49
CA LYS A 288 -15.99 6.09 25.83
C LYS A 288 -16.03 4.57 25.83
N ILE A 289 -14.89 3.92 25.51
CA ILE A 289 -14.79 2.45 25.51
C ILE A 289 -15.04 1.92 26.93
N ILE A 290 -14.38 2.46 27.93
CA ILE A 290 -14.55 2.04 29.32
C ILE A 290 -16.02 2.17 29.72
N LYS A 291 -16.63 3.34 29.48
CA LYS A 291 -18.05 3.59 29.84
C LYS A 291 -19.02 2.63 29.16
N LYS A 292 -18.72 2.20 27.94
CA LYS A 292 -19.60 1.29 27.17
C LYS A 292 -19.50 -0.16 27.64
N ASN A 293 -18.41 -0.53 28.34
CA ASN A 293 -18.12 -1.90 28.77
C ASN A 293 -18.20 -2.08 30.31
N GLN A 294 -18.61 -1.06 31.05
CA GLN A 294 -19.02 -1.08 32.46
C GLN A 294 -20.53 -1.27 32.57
#